data_dc103e6dd71fc7a156233c1f2003ed3f
#
_entry.id   dc103e6dd71fc7a156233c1f2003ed3f
#
_cell.length_a   1.000
_cell.length_b   1.000
_cell.length_c   1.000
_cell.angle_alpha   90.00
_cell.angle_beta   90.00
_cell.angle_gamma   90.00
#
_symmetry.space_group_name_H-M   'P 1'
#
loop_
_entity.id
_entity.type
_entity.pdbx_description
1 polymer ?
#
loop_
_entity_poly.entity_id
_entity_poly.type
_entity_poly.pdbx_seq_one_letter_code
_entity_poly.pdbx_strand_id
1 'polypeptide(L)'
;HFFSAFDKVRGARQGRAADMLAEVANRAADEGVSYLELMVSTGMSQMHDQAGASGESHEQQWVRYAALAAPIVEQVSAITRADEAGMREKLGCAGPSPQPGCSVTIRYLSEVNRTRSVDEVFAQGVLAHRLGAADPRFVGFNLVGPEDSPRALADYRAQMTVLAWLHRRNPDFPLALHAGELAEGLAPPEHLLFHIREAVQVAGARRIGHGADLAYERDAQALLQLMARKQIAV
;
A
#
# COMPACT_ATOMS: atom_id res chain seq x y z
N HIS A 1 -16.57 -11.77 -9.28
CA HIS A 1 -15.21 -11.24 -9.20
C HIS A 1 -14.84 -10.95 -7.74
N PHE A 2 -13.59 -11.27 -7.33
CA PHE A 2 -13.09 -11.06 -5.97
C PHE A 2 -13.26 -9.60 -5.51
N PHE A 3 -12.80 -8.64 -6.31
CA PHE A 3 -12.85 -7.22 -5.96
C PHE A 3 -14.28 -6.67 -5.79
N SER A 4 -15.27 -7.22 -6.47
CA SER A 4 -16.68 -6.79 -6.29
C SER A 4 -17.27 -7.16 -4.91
N ALA A 5 -16.61 -8.06 -4.16
CA ALA A 5 -17.02 -8.38 -2.80
C ALA A 5 -16.83 -7.20 -1.83
N PHE A 6 -15.82 -6.37 -2.06
CA PHE A 6 -15.56 -5.18 -1.22
C PHE A 6 -16.70 -4.17 -1.28
N ASP A 7 -17.35 -4.02 -2.44
CA ASP A 7 -18.49 -3.10 -2.60
C ASP A 7 -19.69 -3.54 -1.76
N LYS A 8 -19.90 -4.85 -1.61
CA LYS A 8 -21.01 -5.41 -0.83
C LYS A 8 -20.93 -5.11 0.66
N VAL A 9 -19.70 -4.97 1.19
CA VAL A 9 -19.46 -4.71 2.61
C VAL A 9 -19.14 -3.24 2.92
N ARG A 10 -19.04 -2.39 1.90
CA ARG A 10 -18.66 -0.98 2.05
C ARG A 10 -19.56 -0.24 3.05
N GLY A 11 -20.87 -0.39 2.94
CA GLY A 11 -21.83 0.25 3.85
C GLY A 11 -21.72 -0.25 5.29
N ALA A 12 -21.42 -1.54 5.48
CA ALA A 12 -21.27 -2.12 6.81
C ALA A 12 -20.00 -1.67 7.54
N ARG A 13 -18.99 -1.21 6.80
CA ARG A 13 -17.71 -0.72 7.38
C ARG A 13 -17.76 0.75 7.81
N GLN A 14 -18.71 1.52 7.28
CA GLN A 14 -18.76 2.96 7.52
C GLN A 14 -18.96 3.26 9.02
N GLY A 15 -18.06 4.07 9.60
CA GLY A 15 -18.07 4.44 11.00
C GLY A 15 -17.71 3.31 11.99
N ARG A 16 -17.20 2.17 11.48
CA ARG A 16 -16.88 0.98 12.31
C ARG A 16 -15.39 0.62 12.32
N ALA A 17 -14.52 1.56 12.02
CA ALA A 17 -13.07 1.29 11.97
C ALA A 17 -12.55 0.78 13.31
N ALA A 18 -12.97 1.37 14.43
CA ALA A 18 -12.58 0.92 15.76
C ALA A 18 -13.05 -0.51 16.08
N ASP A 19 -14.26 -0.90 15.64
CA ASP A 19 -14.76 -2.28 15.80
C ASP A 19 -13.91 -3.27 15.00
N MET A 20 -13.59 -2.91 13.76
CA MET A 20 -12.80 -3.75 12.86
C MET A 20 -11.36 -3.91 13.37
N LEU A 21 -10.76 -2.82 13.87
CA LEU A 21 -9.43 -2.86 14.49
C LEU A 21 -9.42 -3.74 15.75
N ALA A 22 -10.45 -3.66 16.59
CA ALA A 22 -10.57 -4.48 17.80
C ALA A 22 -10.67 -5.97 17.44
N GLU A 23 -11.51 -6.30 16.47
CA GLU A 23 -11.70 -7.68 16.02
C GLU A 23 -10.40 -8.26 15.43
N VAL A 24 -9.74 -7.53 14.53
CA VAL A 24 -8.51 -8.02 13.91
C VAL A 24 -7.36 -8.14 14.90
N ALA A 25 -7.27 -7.23 15.86
CA ALA A 25 -6.26 -7.29 16.91
C ALA A 25 -6.46 -8.51 17.84
N ASN A 26 -7.70 -8.80 18.25
CA ASN A 26 -7.99 -9.98 19.05
C ASN A 26 -7.66 -11.28 18.30
N ARG A 27 -8.09 -11.41 17.04
CA ARG A 27 -7.75 -12.58 16.23
C ARG A 27 -6.24 -12.77 16.08
N ALA A 28 -5.52 -11.69 15.80
CA ALA A 28 -4.07 -11.73 15.71
C ALA A 28 -3.43 -12.23 17.02
N ALA A 29 -3.89 -11.72 18.17
CA ALA A 29 -3.40 -12.15 19.47
C ALA A 29 -3.70 -13.64 19.73
N ASP A 30 -4.92 -14.10 19.42
CA ASP A 30 -5.33 -15.50 19.58
C ASP A 30 -4.49 -16.45 18.71
N GLU A 31 -4.00 -15.97 17.56
CA GLU A 31 -3.11 -16.69 16.65
C GLU A 31 -1.61 -16.52 17.00
N GLY A 32 -1.30 -15.83 18.08
CA GLY A 32 0.09 -15.58 18.52
C GLY A 32 0.81 -14.50 17.70
N VAL A 33 0.08 -13.69 16.92
CA VAL A 33 0.61 -12.56 16.15
C VAL A 33 0.65 -11.31 17.03
N SER A 34 1.83 -10.71 17.17
CA SER A 34 2.06 -9.53 18.02
C SER A 34 2.22 -8.21 17.26
N TYR A 35 2.30 -8.27 15.92
CA TYR A 35 2.52 -7.11 15.06
C TYR A 35 1.75 -7.25 13.75
N LEU A 36 1.01 -6.19 13.38
CA LEU A 36 0.23 -6.12 12.14
C LEU A 36 0.61 -4.87 11.35
N GLU A 37 0.67 -5.01 10.04
CA GLU A 37 0.68 -3.90 9.09
C GLU A 37 -0.60 -3.92 8.27
N LEU A 38 -1.53 -3.03 8.58
CA LEU A 38 -2.83 -2.97 7.93
C LEU A 38 -2.80 -1.98 6.76
N MET A 39 -3.33 -2.40 5.62
CA MET A 39 -3.48 -1.53 4.46
C MET A 39 -4.67 -0.59 4.65
N VAL A 40 -4.46 0.72 4.38
CA VAL A 40 -5.47 1.75 4.53
C VAL A 40 -5.46 2.72 3.35
N SER A 41 -6.66 3.05 2.86
CA SER A 41 -6.87 4.00 1.75
C SER A 41 -7.31 5.40 2.21
N THR A 42 -7.29 5.66 3.52
CA THR A 42 -7.74 6.92 4.09
C THR A 42 -6.97 8.10 3.49
N GLY A 43 -7.71 9.08 2.96
CA GLY A 43 -7.16 10.26 2.30
C GLY A 43 -6.74 10.06 0.84
N MET A 44 -6.49 8.85 0.36
CA MET A 44 -5.96 8.60 -0.99
C MET A 44 -6.88 9.12 -2.10
N SER A 45 -8.20 9.02 -1.94
CA SER A 45 -9.17 9.55 -2.91
C SER A 45 -9.19 11.07 -3.02
N GLN A 46 -8.56 11.79 -2.10
CA GLN A 46 -8.41 13.25 -2.15
C GLN A 46 -7.21 13.67 -3.01
N MET A 47 -6.30 12.75 -3.31
CA MET A 47 -5.15 12.95 -4.19
C MET A 47 -5.54 12.61 -5.63
N HIS A 48 -6.29 13.53 -6.25
CA HIS A 48 -6.67 13.41 -7.65
C HIS A 48 -5.57 13.89 -8.57
N ASP A 49 -5.64 13.42 -9.82
CA ASP A 49 -4.91 13.98 -10.93
C ASP A 49 -5.23 15.48 -11.03
N GLN A 50 -4.25 16.29 -10.71
CA GLN A 50 -4.33 17.72 -10.94
C GLN A 50 -3.53 17.96 -12.21
N ALA A 51 -4.21 18.01 -13.35
CA ALA A 51 -3.58 18.26 -14.62
C ALA A 51 -2.49 19.34 -14.46
N GLY A 52 -1.26 18.88 -14.27
CA GLY A 52 -0.09 19.74 -14.20
C GLY A 52 0.15 20.38 -15.55
N ALA A 53 1.00 21.41 -15.58
CA ALA A 53 1.47 21.95 -16.84
C ALA A 53 2.16 20.82 -17.64
N SER A 54 1.81 20.67 -18.90
CA SER A 54 2.51 19.75 -19.82
C SER A 54 4.03 20.00 -19.74
N GLY A 55 4.80 18.95 -19.42
CA GLY A 55 6.26 19.04 -19.25
C GLY A 55 6.74 19.33 -17.81
N GLU A 56 5.88 19.27 -16.82
CA GLU A 56 6.26 19.37 -15.42
C GLU A 56 7.19 18.22 -14.99
N SER A 57 8.32 18.55 -14.35
CA SER A 57 9.23 17.53 -13.82
C SER A 57 8.64 16.86 -12.56
N HIS A 58 9.10 15.63 -12.24
CA HIS A 58 8.68 14.96 -11.00
C HIS A 58 8.99 15.79 -9.74
N GLU A 59 10.04 16.63 -9.73
CA GLU A 59 10.32 17.52 -8.62
C GLU A 59 9.25 18.63 -8.47
N GLN A 60 8.80 19.21 -9.58
CA GLN A 60 7.72 20.19 -9.58
C GLN A 60 6.40 19.56 -9.16
N GLN A 61 6.09 18.37 -9.68
CA GLN A 61 4.93 17.56 -9.27
C GLN A 61 4.97 17.24 -7.77
N TRP A 62 6.15 16.84 -7.25
CA TRP A 62 6.34 16.59 -5.82
C TRP A 62 5.99 17.82 -4.98
N VAL A 63 6.51 18.99 -5.32
CA VAL A 63 6.23 20.22 -4.58
C VAL A 63 4.74 20.53 -4.57
N ARG A 64 4.09 20.43 -5.73
CA ARG A 64 2.64 20.66 -5.88
C ARG A 64 1.81 19.67 -5.05
N TYR A 65 2.08 18.37 -5.20
CA TYR A 65 1.34 17.35 -4.46
C TYR A 65 1.66 17.33 -2.96
N ALA A 66 2.86 17.68 -2.55
CA ALA A 66 3.19 17.81 -1.13
C ALA A 66 2.42 18.95 -0.45
N ALA A 67 2.18 20.05 -1.16
CA ALA A 67 1.31 21.14 -0.66
C ALA A 67 -0.14 20.69 -0.50
N LEU A 68 -0.67 19.96 -1.48
CA LEU A 68 -2.03 19.38 -1.42
C LEU A 68 -2.17 18.33 -0.31
N ALA A 69 -1.13 17.52 -0.10
CA ALA A 69 -1.12 16.47 0.91
C ALA A 69 -1.12 17.01 2.35
N ALA A 70 -0.60 18.23 2.60
CA ALA A 70 -0.41 18.72 3.94
C ALA A 70 -1.68 18.69 4.83
N PRO A 71 -2.83 19.27 4.43
CA PRO A 71 -4.05 19.18 5.24
C PRO A 71 -4.61 17.75 5.32
N ILE A 72 -4.38 16.93 4.29
CA ILE A 72 -4.84 15.53 4.26
C ILE A 72 -4.06 14.71 5.29
N VAL A 73 -2.75 14.92 5.42
CA VAL A 73 -1.90 14.26 6.42
C VAL A 73 -2.41 14.51 7.83
N GLU A 74 -2.73 15.76 8.17
CA GLU A 74 -3.29 16.11 9.48
C GLU A 74 -4.62 15.40 9.73
N GLN A 75 -5.51 15.43 8.76
CA GLN A 75 -6.81 14.76 8.84
C GLN A 75 -6.69 13.24 9.01
N VAL A 76 -5.86 12.59 8.19
CA VAL A 76 -5.64 11.13 8.24
C VAL A 76 -5.03 10.72 9.57
N SER A 77 -4.02 11.45 10.05
CA SER A 77 -3.39 11.17 11.35
C SER A 77 -4.37 11.33 12.51
N ALA A 78 -5.27 12.32 12.45
CA ALA A 78 -6.30 12.51 13.46
C ALA A 78 -7.34 11.37 13.45
N ILE A 79 -7.83 10.99 12.26
CA ILE A 79 -8.76 9.86 12.09
C ILE A 79 -8.14 8.56 12.63
N THR A 80 -6.94 8.23 12.20
CA THR A 80 -6.24 7.01 12.63
C THR A 80 -6.05 6.98 14.15
N ARG A 81 -5.73 8.12 14.78
CA ARG A 81 -5.61 8.23 16.24
C ARG A 81 -6.95 7.99 16.93
N ALA A 82 -8.03 8.53 16.40
CA ALA A 82 -9.37 8.34 16.95
C ALA A 82 -9.83 6.88 16.82
N ASP A 83 -9.59 6.24 15.70
CA ASP A 83 -9.93 4.84 15.46
C ASP A 83 -9.16 3.90 16.40
N GLU A 84 -7.86 4.12 16.61
CA GLU A 84 -7.06 3.36 17.55
C GLU A 84 -7.50 3.59 19.01
N ALA A 85 -7.84 4.83 19.38
CA ALA A 85 -8.35 5.12 20.71
C ALA A 85 -9.68 4.40 20.96
N GLY A 86 -10.59 4.42 19.98
CA GLY A 86 -11.85 3.67 20.05
C GLY A 86 -11.63 2.15 20.11
N MET A 87 -10.67 1.62 19.34
CA MET A 87 -10.27 0.21 19.45
C MET A 87 -9.82 -0.13 20.88
N ARG A 88 -8.90 0.64 21.45
CA ARG A 88 -8.36 0.40 22.80
C ARG A 88 -9.43 0.49 23.88
N GLU A 89 -10.41 1.40 23.73
CA GLU A 89 -11.58 1.49 24.60
C GLU A 89 -12.42 0.22 24.53
N LYS A 90 -12.77 -0.25 23.31
CA LYS A 90 -13.56 -1.47 23.07
C LYS A 90 -12.88 -2.72 23.64
N LEU A 91 -11.56 -2.79 23.53
CA LEU A 91 -10.76 -3.90 24.08
C LEU A 91 -10.53 -3.80 25.60
N GLY A 92 -10.94 -2.69 26.23
CA GLY A 92 -10.75 -2.48 27.66
C GLY A 92 -9.28 -2.37 28.08
N CYS A 93 -8.40 -1.83 27.19
CA CYS A 93 -6.95 -1.85 27.39
C CYS A 93 -6.45 -1.09 28.62
N ALA A 94 -7.21 -0.13 29.14
CA ALA A 94 -6.91 0.59 30.38
C ALA A 94 -7.60 0.00 31.60
N GLY A 95 -8.44 -1.03 31.44
CA GLY A 95 -9.24 -1.63 32.48
C GLY A 95 -8.55 -2.79 33.22
N PRO A 96 -9.23 -3.38 34.21
CA PRO A 96 -8.66 -4.48 35.01
C PRO A 96 -8.59 -5.82 34.25
N SER A 97 -9.28 -5.97 33.14
CA SER A 97 -9.33 -7.20 32.34
C SER A 97 -9.20 -6.88 30.84
N PRO A 98 -8.03 -6.45 30.39
CA PRO A 98 -7.82 -6.10 28.99
C PRO A 98 -7.91 -7.36 28.11
N GLN A 99 -8.52 -7.21 26.92
CA GLN A 99 -8.58 -8.27 25.93
C GLN A 99 -7.21 -8.48 25.25
N PRO A 100 -6.93 -9.68 24.70
CA PRO A 100 -5.62 -10.05 24.15
C PRO A 100 -5.11 -9.09 23.08
N GLY A 101 -6.00 -8.54 22.24
CA GLY A 101 -5.67 -7.58 21.18
C GLY A 101 -5.00 -6.29 21.65
N CYS A 102 -5.09 -5.97 22.97
CA CYS A 102 -4.39 -4.83 23.55
C CYS A 102 -2.86 -4.92 23.46
N SER A 103 -2.31 -6.14 23.34
CA SER A 103 -0.86 -6.40 23.21
C SER A 103 -0.35 -6.31 21.77
N VAL A 104 -1.24 -6.27 20.78
CA VAL A 104 -0.87 -6.24 19.36
C VAL A 104 -0.46 -4.84 18.93
N THR A 105 0.70 -4.74 18.34
CA THR A 105 1.17 -3.50 17.72
C THR A 105 0.61 -3.38 16.31
N ILE A 106 -0.08 -2.28 16.02
CA ILE A 106 -0.62 -2.00 14.68
C ILE A 106 0.20 -0.90 14.01
N ARG A 107 0.49 -1.10 12.73
CA ARG A 107 1.08 -0.12 11.80
C ARG A 107 0.28 -0.12 10.51
N TYR A 108 0.52 0.87 9.66
CA TYR A 108 -0.27 1.08 8.45
C TYR A 108 0.60 1.15 7.21
N LEU A 109 0.12 0.54 6.13
CA LEU A 109 0.60 0.72 4.77
C LEU A 109 -0.43 1.53 4.00
N SER A 110 -0.02 2.63 3.41
CA SER A 110 -0.89 3.44 2.56
C SER A 110 -1.20 2.69 1.26
N GLU A 111 -2.46 2.62 0.86
CA GLU A 111 -2.88 2.02 -0.40
C GLU A 111 -2.77 3.03 -1.55
N VAL A 112 -1.86 2.78 -2.50
CA VAL A 112 -1.74 3.51 -3.77
C VAL A 112 -2.39 2.69 -4.87
N ASN A 113 -3.36 3.26 -5.60
CA ASN A 113 -4.20 2.49 -6.53
C ASN A 113 -3.66 2.49 -7.96
N ARG A 114 -3.20 1.31 -8.43
CA ARG A 114 -2.64 1.10 -9.79
C ARG A 114 -3.65 1.24 -10.92
N THR A 115 -4.95 1.23 -10.63
CA THR A 115 -5.98 1.41 -11.67
C THR A 115 -6.21 2.87 -12.04
N ARG A 116 -5.47 3.78 -11.41
CA ARG A 116 -5.49 5.22 -11.67
C ARG A 116 -4.43 5.63 -12.69
N SER A 117 -4.47 6.88 -13.13
CA SER A 117 -3.42 7.43 -14.01
C SER A 117 -2.05 7.41 -13.32
N VAL A 118 -0.98 7.45 -14.09
CA VAL A 118 0.39 7.50 -13.53
C VAL A 118 0.57 8.73 -12.63
N ASP A 119 -0.05 9.87 -12.99
CA ASP A 119 -0.01 11.09 -12.20
C ASP A 119 -0.76 10.96 -10.87
N GLU A 120 -1.94 10.30 -10.86
CA GLU A 120 -2.65 9.97 -9.62
C GLU A 120 -1.87 8.97 -8.74
N VAL A 121 -1.22 7.97 -9.33
CA VAL A 121 -0.32 7.04 -8.61
C VAL A 121 0.83 7.81 -7.96
N PHE A 122 1.43 8.74 -8.70
CA PHE A 122 2.46 9.61 -8.15
C PHE A 122 1.93 10.49 -7.02
N ALA A 123 0.78 11.14 -7.20
CA ALA A 123 0.14 12.00 -6.19
C ALA A 123 -0.17 11.22 -4.90
N GLN A 124 -0.76 10.03 -5.00
CA GLN A 124 -1.03 9.15 -3.87
C GLN A 124 0.27 8.67 -3.19
N GLY A 125 1.30 8.36 -3.98
CA GLY A 125 2.63 8.04 -3.47
C GLY A 125 3.26 9.21 -2.69
N VAL A 126 3.09 10.45 -3.15
CA VAL A 126 3.51 11.63 -2.39
C VAL A 126 2.79 11.73 -1.05
N LEU A 127 1.47 11.54 -1.01
CA LEU A 127 0.72 11.51 0.25
C LEU A 127 1.24 10.41 1.18
N ALA A 128 1.47 9.21 0.68
CA ALA A 128 2.02 8.10 1.47
C ALA A 128 3.36 8.45 2.12
N HIS A 129 4.28 9.04 1.36
CA HIS A 129 5.57 9.53 1.87
C HIS A 129 5.41 10.63 2.92
N ARG A 130 4.47 11.57 2.71
CA ARG A 130 4.20 12.65 3.67
C ARG A 130 3.58 12.11 4.96
N LEU A 131 2.71 11.10 4.88
CA LEU A 131 2.16 10.39 6.04
C LEU A 131 3.28 9.71 6.83
N GLY A 132 4.13 8.92 6.18
CA GLY A 132 5.24 8.25 6.83
C GLY A 132 6.24 9.19 7.51
N ALA A 133 6.44 10.39 6.95
CA ALA A 133 7.30 11.41 7.54
C ALA A 133 6.67 12.11 8.76
N ALA A 134 5.33 12.23 8.80
CA ALA A 134 4.61 12.96 9.83
C ALA A 134 4.07 12.06 10.96
N ASP A 135 3.81 10.80 10.69
CA ASP A 135 3.16 9.88 11.61
C ASP A 135 3.86 8.50 11.58
N PRO A 136 4.59 8.12 12.65
CA PRO A 136 5.39 6.89 12.70
C PRO A 136 4.56 5.61 12.65
N ARG A 137 3.24 5.70 12.67
CA ARG A 137 2.36 4.55 12.46
C ARG A 137 2.28 4.13 11.00
N PHE A 138 2.54 5.05 10.06
CA PHE A 138 2.60 4.77 8.63
C PHE A 138 4.02 4.36 8.26
N VAL A 139 4.21 3.07 8.03
CA VAL A 139 5.54 2.45 7.88
C VAL A 139 5.90 2.09 6.45
N GLY A 140 5.08 2.39 5.49
CA GLY A 140 5.31 2.13 4.07
C GLY A 140 4.06 2.32 3.24
N PHE A 141 4.14 1.98 1.96
CA PHE A 141 2.94 1.92 1.12
C PHE A 141 2.92 0.69 0.21
N ASN A 142 1.73 0.39 -0.28
CA ASN A 142 1.44 -0.72 -1.17
C ASN A 142 0.74 -0.23 -2.43
N LEU A 143 1.08 -0.83 -3.58
CA LEU A 143 0.39 -0.62 -4.84
C LEU A 143 -0.74 -1.64 -4.93
N VAL A 144 -1.99 -1.19 -4.87
CA VAL A 144 -3.18 -2.04 -4.80
C VAL A 144 -4.07 -1.90 -6.03
N GLY A 145 -5.11 -2.72 -6.09
CA GLY A 145 -6.08 -2.79 -7.20
C GLY A 145 -5.73 -3.89 -8.19
N PRO A 146 -6.70 -4.33 -9.03
CA PRO A 146 -6.52 -5.44 -9.97
C PRO A 146 -5.31 -5.23 -10.88
N GLU A 147 -4.33 -6.14 -10.82
CA GLU A 147 -3.10 -6.06 -11.62
C GLU A 147 -3.39 -6.34 -13.10
N ASP A 148 -4.42 -7.13 -13.37
CA ASP A 148 -4.92 -7.48 -14.70
C ASP A 148 -5.83 -6.42 -15.32
N SER A 149 -6.08 -5.30 -14.64
CA SER A 149 -6.90 -4.23 -15.23
C SER A 149 -6.19 -3.60 -16.44
N PRO A 150 -6.92 -3.19 -17.49
CA PRO A 150 -6.30 -2.67 -18.71
C PRO A 150 -5.33 -1.50 -18.45
N ARG A 151 -5.66 -0.62 -17.51
CA ARG A 151 -4.80 0.51 -17.15
C ARG A 151 -3.56 0.04 -16.38
N ALA A 152 -3.72 -0.86 -15.40
CA ALA A 152 -2.59 -1.36 -14.64
C ALA A 152 -1.57 -2.07 -15.55
N LEU A 153 -2.04 -2.86 -16.52
CA LEU A 153 -1.17 -3.49 -17.51
C LEU A 153 -0.48 -2.45 -18.42
N ALA A 154 -1.25 -1.50 -18.97
CA ALA A 154 -0.71 -0.51 -19.90
C ALA A 154 0.31 0.43 -19.26
N ASP A 155 0.05 0.86 -18.02
CA ASP A 155 0.85 1.88 -17.33
C ASP A 155 1.90 1.29 -16.37
N TYR A 156 2.03 -0.05 -16.26
CA TYR A 156 2.85 -0.72 -15.24
C TYR A 156 4.28 -0.16 -15.15
N ARG A 157 4.99 -0.09 -16.29
CA ARG A 157 6.37 0.41 -16.34
C ARG A 157 6.49 1.88 -15.95
N ALA A 158 5.54 2.69 -16.39
CA ALA A 158 5.51 4.10 -16.04
C ALA A 158 5.23 4.26 -14.52
N GLN A 159 4.34 3.46 -13.94
CA GLN A 159 4.11 3.42 -12.51
C GLN A 159 5.37 2.98 -11.74
N MET A 160 6.06 1.91 -12.17
CA MET A 160 7.34 1.51 -11.54
C MET A 160 8.38 2.63 -11.60
N THR A 161 8.42 3.40 -12.68
CA THR A 161 9.34 4.54 -12.84
C THR A 161 9.06 5.66 -11.84
N VAL A 162 7.79 6.03 -11.63
CA VAL A 162 7.44 7.07 -10.64
C VAL A 162 7.63 6.57 -9.22
N LEU A 163 7.37 5.29 -8.93
CA LEU A 163 7.66 4.67 -7.64
C LEU A 163 9.18 4.64 -7.35
N ALA A 164 9.99 4.35 -8.36
CA ALA A 164 11.45 4.43 -8.26
C ALA A 164 11.92 5.85 -7.92
N TRP A 165 11.30 6.88 -8.49
CA TRP A 165 11.61 8.25 -8.18
C TRP A 165 11.28 8.58 -6.71
N LEU A 166 10.11 8.17 -6.23
CA LEU A 166 9.68 8.33 -4.86
C LEU A 166 10.61 7.60 -3.88
N HIS A 167 10.97 6.35 -4.17
CA HIS A 167 11.88 5.55 -3.36
C HIS A 167 13.28 6.18 -3.25
N ARG A 168 13.83 6.71 -4.35
CA ARG A 168 15.13 7.40 -4.30
C ARG A 168 15.10 8.65 -3.44
N ARG A 169 13.95 9.33 -3.33
CA ARG A 169 13.79 10.51 -2.48
C ARG A 169 13.76 10.17 -0.99
N ASN A 170 13.23 9.03 -0.63
CA ASN A 170 13.21 8.52 0.74
C ASN A 170 13.41 6.99 0.75
N PRO A 171 14.66 6.51 0.68
CA PRO A 171 14.96 5.08 0.62
C PRO A 171 14.56 4.30 1.89
N ASP A 172 14.43 4.99 3.01
CA ASP A 172 14.07 4.38 4.31
C ASP A 172 12.56 4.15 4.45
N PHE A 173 11.74 4.71 3.53
CA PHE A 173 10.31 4.45 3.51
C PHE A 173 10.01 3.28 2.55
N PRO A 174 9.73 2.07 3.08
CA PRO A 174 9.72 0.86 2.27
C PRO A 174 8.47 0.74 1.39
N LEU A 175 8.67 0.08 0.26
CA LEU A 175 7.61 -0.33 -0.65
C LEU A 175 7.29 -1.81 -0.42
N ALA A 176 6.03 -2.11 -0.08
CA ALA A 176 5.48 -3.45 -0.02
C ALA A 176 4.47 -3.58 -1.17
N LEU A 177 4.93 -3.96 -2.37
CA LEU A 177 4.11 -3.88 -3.57
C LEU A 177 3.39 -5.20 -3.87
N HIS A 178 2.09 -5.14 -4.18
CA HIS A 178 1.45 -6.25 -4.88
C HIS A 178 2.07 -6.35 -6.28
N ALA A 179 2.63 -7.50 -6.61
CA ALA A 179 3.14 -7.84 -7.93
C ALA A 179 3.08 -9.35 -8.14
N GLY A 180 2.80 -9.76 -9.37
CA GLY A 180 2.66 -11.16 -9.69
C GLY A 180 1.34 -11.78 -9.20
N GLU A 181 0.26 -11.02 -9.21
CA GLU A 181 -1.13 -11.51 -8.99
C GLU A 181 -1.75 -11.98 -10.33
N LEU A 182 -0.92 -12.20 -11.33
CA LEU A 182 -1.36 -12.56 -12.67
C LEU A 182 -1.38 -14.09 -12.85
N ALA A 183 -2.20 -14.52 -13.79
CA ALA A 183 -2.26 -15.91 -14.22
C ALA A 183 -2.49 -15.98 -15.73
N GLU A 184 -2.13 -17.11 -16.33
CA GLU A 184 -2.46 -17.39 -17.73
C GLU A 184 -3.98 -17.26 -17.96
N GLY A 185 -4.35 -16.58 -19.04
CA GLY A 185 -5.74 -16.33 -19.39
C GLY A 185 -6.39 -15.12 -18.70
N LEU A 186 -5.77 -14.52 -17.67
CA LEU A 186 -6.23 -13.26 -17.07
C LEU A 186 -5.55 -12.05 -17.72
N ALA A 187 -4.29 -12.18 -18.07
CA ALA A 187 -3.50 -11.13 -18.72
C ALA A 187 -2.78 -11.69 -19.94
N PRO A 188 -2.35 -10.82 -20.88
CA PRO A 188 -1.46 -11.23 -21.97
C PRO A 188 -0.18 -11.87 -21.42
N PRO A 189 0.31 -12.99 -21.99
CA PRO A 189 1.44 -13.76 -21.45
C PRO A 189 2.72 -12.92 -21.23
N GLU A 190 2.94 -11.88 -22.01
CA GLU A 190 4.08 -10.98 -21.89
C GLU A 190 4.12 -10.24 -20.53
N HIS A 191 2.97 -10.02 -19.89
CA HIS A 191 2.89 -9.36 -18.59
C HIS A 191 3.35 -10.24 -17.45
N LEU A 192 3.24 -11.57 -17.56
CA LEU A 192 3.76 -12.50 -16.56
C LEU A 192 5.30 -12.51 -16.49
N LEU A 193 5.97 -11.90 -17.48
CA LEU A 193 7.41 -12.05 -17.66
C LEU A 193 8.26 -11.00 -16.92
N PHE A 194 7.66 -9.96 -16.28
CA PHE A 194 8.46 -8.82 -15.81
C PHE A 194 7.89 -8.04 -14.61
N HIS A 195 6.66 -8.27 -14.17
CA HIS A 195 6.03 -7.43 -13.13
C HIS A 195 6.77 -7.52 -11.79
N ILE A 196 7.09 -8.71 -11.31
CA ILE A 196 7.82 -8.89 -10.06
C ILE A 196 9.24 -8.32 -10.19
N ARG A 197 9.89 -8.59 -11.32
CA ARG A 197 11.24 -8.08 -11.59
C ARG A 197 11.29 -6.56 -11.55
N GLU A 198 10.37 -5.88 -12.20
CA GLU A 198 10.35 -4.41 -12.20
C GLU A 198 9.96 -3.83 -10.86
N ALA A 199 9.04 -4.46 -10.10
CA ALA A 199 8.78 -4.08 -8.73
C ALA A 199 10.04 -4.12 -7.86
N VAL A 200 10.86 -5.17 -8.00
CA VAL A 200 12.10 -5.36 -7.23
C VAL A 200 13.26 -4.49 -7.73
N GLN A 201 13.50 -4.47 -9.04
CA GLN A 201 14.72 -3.86 -9.60
C GLN A 201 14.53 -2.40 -9.97
N VAL A 202 13.35 -1.99 -10.41
CA VAL A 202 13.05 -0.61 -10.80
C VAL A 202 12.47 0.17 -9.63
N ALA A 203 11.32 -0.26 -9.09
CA ALA A 203 10.67 0.45 -8.01
C ALA A 203 11.39 0.33 -6.66
N GLY A 204 12.17 -0.73 -6.44
CA GLY A 204 12.89 -0.94 -5.19
C GLY A 204 12.07 -1.57 -4.08
N ALA A 205 11.07 -2.38 -4.42
CA ALA A 205 10.22 -3.06 -3.45
C ALA A 205 11.04 -3.89 -2.44
N ARG A 206 10.68 -3.78 -1.16
CA ARG A 206 11.28 -4.54 -0.05
C ARG A 206 10.48 -5.81 0.28
N ARG A 207 9.21 -5.85 -0.13
CA ARG A 207 8.33 -7.02 -0.06
C ARG A 207 7.45 -7.08 -1.29
N ILE A 208 7.11 -8.30 -1.70
CA ILE A 208 6.19 -8.57 -2.80
C ILE A 208 4.95 -9.24 -2.20
N GLY A 209 3.78 -8.67 -2.45
CA GLY A 209 2.50 -9.32 -2.22
C GLY A 209 2.17 -10.20 -3.42
N HIS A 210 1.70 -11.40 -3.18
CA HIS A 210 1.40 -12.49 -4.12
C HIS A 210 2.63 -13.21 -4.69
N GLY A 211 3.32 -12.68 -5.70
CA GLY A 211 4.41 -13.40 -6.37
C GLY A 211 3.99 -14.72 -7.01
N ALA A 212 2.70 -14.91 -7.30
CA ALA A 212 2.13 -16.18 -7.76
C ALA A 212 2.64 -16.59 -9.14
N ASP A 213 2.95 -15.64 -10.00
CA ASP A 213 3.47 -15.85 -11.35
C ASP A 213 5.00 -15.83 -11.44
N LEU A 214 5.71 -15.85 -10.31
CA LEU A 214 7.17 -15.77 -10.25
C LEU A 214 7.87 -16.80 -11.17
N ALA A 215 7.28 -17.98 -11.35
CA ALA A 215 7.82 -19.03 -12.22
C ALA A 215 7.80 -18.65 -13.71
N TYR A 216 6.96 -17.71 -14.13
CA TYR A 216 6.88 -17.23 -15.51
C TYR A 216 7.83 -16.06 -15.80
N GLU A 217 8.39 -15.43 -14.79
CA GLU A 217 9.33 -14.32 -14.95
C GLU A 217 10.52 -14.69 -15.84
N ARG A 218 11.00 -13.75 -16.64
CA ARG A 218 12.24 -13.95 -17.42
C ARG A 218 13.38 -14.28 -16.45
N ASP A 219 14.06 -15.42 -16.66
CA ASP A 219 15.12 -15.86 -15.78
C ASP A 219 14.68 -15.84 -14.29
N ALA A 220 13.57 -16.54 -13.99
CA ALA A 220 12.98 -16.63 -12.67
C ALA A 220 13.98 -17.04 -11.58
N GLN A 221 14.91 -17.95 -11.93
CA GLN A 221 15.93 -18.41 -10.99
C GLN A 221 16.88 -17.29 -10.58
N ALA A 222 17.34 -16.46 -11.52
CA ALA A 222 18.20 -15.31 -11.21
C ALA A 222 17.44 -14.25 -10.40
N LEU A 223 16.15 -14.06 -10.68
CA LEU A 223 15.30 -13.18 -9.88
C LEU A 223 15.16 -13.67 -8.45
N LEU A 224 14.87 -14.95 -8.24
CA LEU A 224 14.81 -15.56 -6.89
C LEU A 224 16.12 -15.39 -6.13
N GLN A 225 17.25 -15.65 -6.78
CA GLN A 225 18.57 -15.44 -6.17
C GLN A 225 18.82 -13.97 -5.79
N LEU A 226 18.39 -13.03 -6.64
CA LEU A 226 18.47 -11.61 -6.34
C LEU A 226 17.61 -11.24 -5.13
N MET A 227 16.37 -11.71 -5.10
CA MET A 227 15.44 -11.46 -3.98
C MET A 227 15.99 -12.04 -2.68
N ALA A 228 16.53 -13.26 -2.72
CA ALA A 228 17.16 -13.88 -1.57
C ALA A 228 18.38 -13.07 -1.05
N ARG A 229 19.28 -12.65 -1.94
CA ARG A 229 20.42 -11.80 -1.56
C ARG A 229 20.00 -10.45 -0.97
N LYS A 230 18.91 -9.87 -1.45
CA LYS A 230 18.35 -8.60 -0.97
C LYS A 230 17.40 -8.77 0.20
N GLN A 231 17.15 -10.01 0.66
CA GLN A 231 16.19 -10.34 1.71
C GLN A 231 14.77 -9.79 1.43
N ILE A 232 14.33 -9.88 0.17
CA ILE A 232 12.99 -9.48 -0.25
C ILE A 232 12.05 -10.66 0.02
N ALA A 233 11.06 -10.44 0.88
CA ALA A 233 10.03 -11.43 1.19
C ALA A 233 8.93 -11.44 0.12
N VAL A 234 8.29 -12.60 -0.05
CA VAL A 234 7.09 -12.82 -0.86
C VAL A 234 5.97 -13.26 0.06
#